data_33397dbca02bd1eb1e03ea926667b482
#
_entry.id   33397dbca02bd1eb1e03ea926667b482
#
_cell.length_a   1.000
_cell.length_b   1.000
_cell.length_c   1.000
_cell.angle_alpha   90.00
_cell.angle_beta   90.00
_cell.angle_gamma   90.00
#
_symmetry.space_group_name_H-M   'P 1'
#
loop_
_entity.id
_entity.type
_entity.pdbx_description
1 polymer ?
#
loop_
_entity_poly.entity_id
_entity_poly.type
_entity_poly.pdbx_seq_one_letter_code
_entity_poly.pdbx_strand_id
1 'polypeptide(L)'
;RRSSDLIESQMVEGRRITDAETLKVVTMVYGGLVNKNIVAGLQSLNVNALGLTGADMNLIRSEKRPVTTVDYGYVGDVKEVNATLLVSLIKQGIVPVLAPLTHDKEGNMLNTNADTIAGETAKALATSFDVTLVYCFEKKGVLRDENDDNTLIPLINRNTFTQLVTEGIIQGGMIPKLENAFSSINAGVKEVI
;
A
#
# COMPACT_ATOMS: atom_id res chain seq x y z
N ARG A 1 10.15 -21.41 23.55
CA ARG A 1 11.23 -20.93 22.66
C ARG A 1 11.61 -19.54 23.13
N ARG A 2 12.90 -19.24 23.20
CA ARG A 2 13.43 -18.03 23.84
C ARG A 2 13.14 -16.80 22.97
N SER A 3 12.88 -15.67 23.60
CA SER A 3 12.64 -14.34 22.98
C SER A 3 13.87 -13.75 22.25
N SER A 4 14.93 -14.53 22.04
CA SER A 4 16.16 -14.13 21.36
C SER A 4 16.12 -14.32 19.83
N ASP A 5 15.04 -14.89 19.29
CA ASP A 5 14.89 -15.13 17.85
C ASP A 5 13.94 -14.08 17.20
N LEU A 6 13.95 -12.87 17.72
CA LEU A 6 13.28 -11.74 17.06
C LEU A 6 14.05 -11.42 15.77
N ILE A 7 13.38 -11.57 14.63
CA ILE A 7 13.92 -11.15 13.33
C ILE A 7 14.15 -9.65 13.40
N GLU A 8 15.41 -9.22 13.41
CA GLU A 8 15.74 -7.80 13.33
C GLU A 8 15.42 -7.30 11.91
N SER A 9 14.47 -6.41 11.86
CA SER A 9 14.03 -5.81 10.61
C SER A 9 15.01 -4.71 10.20
N GLN A 10 15.72 -4.92 9.10
CA GLN A 10 16.60 -3.91 8.53
C GLN A 10 15.79 -2.96 7.63
N MET A 11 15.98 -1.65 7.86
CA MET A 11 15.36 -0.59 7.05
C MET A 11 16.43 0.21 6.32
N VAL A 12 16.24 0.42 5.02
CA VAL A 12 17.09 1.27 4.19
C VAL A 12 16.19 2.24 3.43
N GLU A 13 16.47 3.54 3.53
CA GLU A 13 15.69 4.61 2.89
C GLU A 13 14.16 4.49 3.14
N GLY A 14 13.78 4.15 4.38
CA GLY A 14 12.37 3.98 4.76
C GLY A 14 11.71 2.70 4.24
N ARG A 15 12.47 1.79 3.64
CA ARG A 15 11.98 0.51 3.10
C ARG A 15 12.59 -0.67 3.83
N ARG A 16 11.78 -1.69 4.09
CA ARG A 16 12.21 -2.90 4.77
C ARG A 16 12.94 -3.84 3.81
N ILE A 17 14.13 -4.29 4.19
CA ILE A 17 14.76 -5.46 3.56
C ILE A 17 13.95 -6.69 3.95
N THR A 18 13.55 -7.48 2.99
CA THR A 18 12.69 -8.66 3.19
C THR A 18 13.44 -9.91 2.77
N ASP A 19 14.18 -10.51 3.70
CA ASP A 19 14.74 -11.83 3.50
C ASP A 19 13.66 -12.94 3.58
N ALA A 20 14.03 -14.19 3.37
CA ALA A 20 13.09 -15.31 3.36
C ALA A 20 12.36 -15.50 4.70
N GLU A 21 13.04 -15.30 5.82
CA GLU A 21 12.42 -15.43 7.15
C GLU A 21 11.48 -14.26 7.44
N THR A 22 11.88 -13.04 7.10
CA THR A 22 11.00 -11.86 7.17
C THR A 22 9.77 -12.05 6.29
N LEU A 23 9.92 -12.57 5.05
CA LEU A 23 8.79 -12.84 4.17
C LEU A 23 7.79 -13.83 4.80
N LYS A 24 8.25 -14.90 5.43
CA LYS A 24 7.38 -15.84 6.16
C LYS A 24 6.57 -15.13 7.25
N VAL A 25 7.23 -14.27 8.04
CA VAL A 25 6.56 -13.53 9.12
C VAL A 25 5.54 -12.55 8.57
N VAL A 26 5.89 -11.72 7.58
CA VAL A 26 4.94 -10.76 6.99
C VAL A 26 3.79 -11.46 6.29
N THR A 27 4.01 -12.63 5.68
CA THR A 27 2.94 -13.43 5.09
C THR A 27 1.97 -13.94 6.16
N MET A 28 2.46 -14.50 7.26
CA MET A 28 1.62 -14.94 8.37
C MET A 28 0.86 -13.78 9.02
N VAL A 29 1.55 -12.67 9.26
CA VAL A 29 0.97 -11.53 9.97
C VAL A 29 0.00 -10.78 9.07
N TYR A 30 0.42 -10.34 7.90
CA TYR A 30 -0.44 -9.49 7.04
C TYR A 30 -1.48 -10.31 6.27
N GLY A 31 -1.09 -11.43 5.64
CA GLY A 31 -2.01 -12.28 4.88
C GLY A 31 -2.96 -13.11 5.76
N GLY A 32 -2.50 -13.46 6.96
CA GLY A 32 -3.26 -14.23 7.94
C GLY A 32 -3.91 -13.34 9.01
N LEU A 33 -3.15 -13.02 10.06
CA LEU A 33 -3.69 -12.43 11.28
C LEU A 33 -4.39 -11.08 11.04
N VAL A 34 -3.70 -10.11 10.46
CA VAL A 34 -4.24 -8.75 10.28
C VAL A 34 -5.39 -8.75 9.30
N ASN A 35 -5.20 -9.36 8.12
CA ASN A 35 -6.22 -9.42 7.07
C ASN A 35 -7.51 -10.08 7.59
N LYS A 36 -7.43 -11.22 8.25
CA LYS A 36 -8.61 -11.94 8.73
C LYS A 36 -9.27 -11.27 9.93
N ASN A 37 -8.53 -10.59 10.79
CA ASN A 37 -9.11 -9.78 11.85
C ASN A 37 -9.92 -8.58 11.30
N ILE A 38 -9.39 -7.91 10.26
CA ILE A 38 -10.14 -6.84 9.57
C ILE A 38 -11.42 -7.39 8.95
N VAL A 39 -11.33 -8.50 8.23
CA VAL A 39 -12.50 -9.15 7.62
C VAL A 39 -13.54 -9.52 8.68
N ALA A 40 -13.12 -10.16 9.79
CA ALA A 40 -14.03 -10.53 10.87
C ALA A 40 -14.69 -9.29 11.50
N GLY A 41 -13.94 -8.21 11.71
CA GLY A 41 -14.48 -6.93 12.18
C GLY A 41 -15.52 -6.33 11.23
N LEU A 42 -15.25 -6.34 9.92
CA LEU A 42 -16.20 -5.86 8.91
C LEU A 42 -17.46 -6.72 8.86
N GLN A 43 -17.35 -8.05 8.94
CA GLN A 43 -18.48 -8.95 8.98
C GLN A 43 -19.37 -8.69 10.22
N SER A 44 -18.80 -8.36 11.37
CA SER A 44 -19.57 -8.00 12.57
C SER A 44 -20.41 -6.72 12.39
N LEU A 45 -20.04 -5.89 11.42
CA LEU A 45 -20.76 -4.68 11.02
C LEU A 45 -21.69 -4.91 9.80
N ASN A 46 -21.95 -6.16 9.44
CA ASN A 46 -22.72 -6.56 8.26
C ASN A 46 -22.12 -6.07 6.92
N VAL A 47 -20.80 -5.84 6.87
CA VAL A 47 -20.08 -5.56 5.63
C VAL A 47 -19.56 -6.87 5.06
N ASN A 48 -20.01 -7.25 3.87
CA ASN A 48 -19.59 -8.48 3.20
C ASN A 48 -18.16 -8.32 2.65
N ALA A 49 -17.18 -8.63 3.47
CA ALA A 49 -15.76 -8.44 3.18
C ALA A 49 -15.06 -9.73 2.77
N LEU A 50 -14.13 -9.64 1.84
CA LEU A 50 -13.26 -10.73 1.37
C LEU A 50 -11.79 -10.34 1.52
N GLY A 51 -11.06 -11.08 2.35
CA GLY A 51 -9.63 -10.87 2.54
C GLY A 51 -8.80 -11.59 1.49
N LEU A 52 -7.94 -10.85 0.80
CA LEU A 52 -7.14 -11.28 -0.33
C LEU A 52 -5.68 -10.82 -0.19
N THR A 53 -4.80 -11.54 -0.85
CA THR A 53 -3.44 -11.11 -1.23
C THR A 53 -3.40 -10.92 -2.75
N GLY A 54 -2.31 -10.41 -3.28
CA GLY A 54 -2.11 -10.33 -4.73
C GLY A 54 -2.04 -11.70 -5.43
N ALA A 55 -1.71 -12.77 -4.69
CA ALA A 55 -1.63 -14.12 -5.23
C ALA A 55 -3.02 -14.73 -5.49
N ASP A 56 -4.03 -14.34 -4.70
CA ASP A 56 -5.38 -14.87 -4.81
C ASP A 56 -5.98 -14.48 -6.17
N MET A 57 -6.35 -15.48 -6.97
CA MET A 57 -6.88 -15.32 -8.33
C MET A 57 -6.00 -14.44 -9.25
N ASN A 58 -4.69 -14.40 -9.03
CA ASN A 58 -3.74 -13.56 -9.76
C ASN A 58 -4.17 -12.07 -9.72
N LEU A 59 -4.52 -11.60 -8.52
CA LEU A 59 -5.11 -10.27 -8.35
C LEU A 59 -4.10 -9.15 -8.58
N ILE A 60 -2.88 -9.28 -8.01
CA ILE A 60 -1.79 -8.30 -8.19
C ILE A 60 -0.49 -9.03 -8.46
N ARG A 61 -0.01 -8.93 -9.69
CA ARG A 61 1.28 -9.44 -10.11
C ARG A 61 2.35 -8.38 -9.91
N SER A 62 3.48 -8.80 -9.36
CA SER A 62 4.68 -7.98 -9.20
C SER A 62 5.89 -8.68 -9.80
N GLU A 63 6.96 -7.94 -9.98
CA GLU A 63 8.29 -8.48 -10.21
C GLU A 63 9.15 -8.21 -8.98
N LYS A 64 10.07 -9.14 -8.67
CA LYS A 64 11.06 -8.91 -7.63
C LYS A 64 11.84 -7.66 -7.98
N ARG A 65 11.98 -6.75 -7.01
CA ARG A 65 12.75 -5.53 -7.21
C ARG A 65 14.18 -5.84 -7.65
N PRO A 66 14.66 -5.24 -8.74
CA PRO A 66 16.03 -5.46 -9.20
C PRO A 66 17.03 -4.94 -8.17
N VAL A 67 18.14 -5.67 -8.00
CA VAL A 67 19.24 -5.25 -7.18
C VAL A 67 19.99 -4.12 -7.89
N THR A 68 20.11 -2.98 -7.21
CA THR A 68 20.93 -1.85 -7.67
C THR A 68 22.07 -1.61 -6.68
N THR A 69 21.93 -0.63 -5.80
CA THR A 69 22.90 -0.39 -4.68
C THR A 69 22.55 -1.22 -3.45
N VAL A 70 21.28 -1.62 -3.30
CA VAL A 70 20.76 -2.40 -2.17
C VAL A 70 19.95 -3.58 -2.70
N ASP A 71 20.18 -4.76 -2.15
CA ASP A 71 19.29 -5.92 -2.32
C ASP A 71 18.19 -5.85 -1.27
N TYR A 72 16.98 -5.53 -1.69
CA TYR A 72 15.80 -5.52 -0.82
C TYR A 72 15.19 -6.91 -0.58
N GLY A 73 15.75 -7.96 -1.18
CA GLY A 73 15.26 -9.33 -1.03
C GLY A 73 13.92 -9.57 -1.75
N TYR A 74 12.95 -10.12 -1.04
CA TYR A 74 11.63 -10.47 -1.57
C TYR A 74 10.67 -9.27 -1.58
N VAL A 75 11.10 -8.13 -2.11
CA VAL A 75 10.27 -6.95 -2.32
C VAL A 75 9.73 -6.94 -3.73
N GLY A 76 8.42 -6.67 -3.87
CA GLY A 76 7.72 -6.63 -5.14
C GLY A 76 7.47 -5.21 -5.65
N ASP A 77 7.71 -5.01 -6.95
CA ASP A 77 7.28 -3.85 -7.71
C ASP A 77 6.07 -4.24 -8.57
N VAL A 78 4.92 -3.62 -8.34
CA VAL A 78 3.65 -3.96 -9.01
C VAL A 78 3.76 -3.73 -10.51
N LYS A 79 3.30 -4.72 -11.29
CA LYS A 79 3.25 -4.68 -12.76
C LYS A 79 1.83 -4.73 -13.30
N GLU A 80 0.95 -5.42 -12.60
CA GLU A 80 -0.39 -5.63 -13.10
C GLU A 80 -1.38 -5.81 -11.94
N VAL A 81 -2.53 -5.17 -12.05
CA VAL A 81 -3.68 -5.38 -11.16
C VAL A 81 -4.85 -5.88 -12.00
N ASN A 82 -5.45 -6.98 -11.58
CA ASN A 82 -6.63 -7.55 -12.24
C ASN A 82 -7.88 -6.72 -11.93
N ALA A 83 -8.04 -5.62 -12.65
CA ALA A 83 -9.18 -4.70 -12.51
C ALA A 83 -10.52 -5.41 -12.74
N THR A 84 -10.59 -6.32 -13.71
CA THR A 84 -11.81 -7.06 -14.05
C THR A 84 -12.32 -7.87 -12.85
N LEU A 85 -11.42 -8.54 -12.14
CA LEU A 85 -11.77 -9.29 -10.94
C LEU A 85 -12.28 -8.37 -9.83
N LEU A 86 -11.57 -7.28 -9.53
CA LEU A 86 -11.96 -6.32 -8.51
C LEU A 86 -13.34 -5.70 -8.80
N VAL A 87 -13.55 -5.26 -10.03
CA VAL A 87 -14.85 -4.72 -10.49
C VAL A 87 -15.96 -5.75 -10.31
N SER A 88 -15.70 -7.04 -10.63
CA SER A 88 -16.68 -8.10 -10.44
C SER A 88 -17.05 -8.31 -8.98
N LEU A 89 -16.05 -8.35 -8.08
CA LEU A 89 -16.28 -8.48 -6.63
C LEU A 89 -17.11 -7.29 -6.08
N ILE A 90 -16.71 -6.07 -6.42
CA ILE A 90 -17.37 -4.85 -5.96
C ILE A 90 -18.83 -4.80 -6.46
N LYS A 91 -19.10 -5.15 -7.73
CA LYS A 91 -20.46 -5.20 -8.29
C LYS A 91 -21.35 -6.25 -7.63
N GLN A 92 -20.76 -7.27 -7.00
CA GLN A 92 -21.48 -8.27 -6.20
C GLN A 92 -21.68 -7.82 -4.73
N GLY A 93 -21.31 -6.59 -4.38
CA GLY A 93 -21.41 -6.06 -3.02
C GLY A 93 -20.35 -6.62 -2.06
N ILE A 94 -19.26 -7.17 -2.60
CA ILE A 94 -18.13 -7.66 -1.82
C ILE A 94 -17.12 -6.53 -1.65
N VAL A 95 -16.64 -6.32 -0.42
CA VAL A 95 -15.56 -5.38 -0.09
C VAL A 95 -14.24 -6.12 -0.05
N PRO A 96 -13.32 -5.95 -1.04
CA PRO A 96 -12.00 -6.58 -1.01
C PRO A 96 -11.12 -5.93 0.05
N VAL A 97 -10.50 -6.74 0.90
CA VAL A 97 -9.49 -6.32 1.89
C VAL A 97 -8.14 -6.87 1.46
N LEU A 98 -7.28 -6.03 0.91
CA LEU A 98 -6.02 -6.44 0.32
C LEU A 98 -4.88 -6.36 1.34
N ALA A 99 -4.17 -7.47 1.53
CA ALA A 99 -2.91 -7.47 2.26
C ALA A 99 -1.77 -6.98 1.33
N PRO A 100 -0.71 -6.34 1.86
CA PRO A 100 0.41 -5.82 1.07
C PRO A 100 1.38 -6.93 0.64
N LEU A 101 0.85 -7.98 0.05
CA LEU A 101 1.52 -9.17 -0.44
C LEU A 101 1.12 -9.42 -1.88
N THR A 102 2.11 -9.59 -2.75
CA THR A 102 1.93 -9.87 -4.18
C THR A 102 2.65 -11.15 -4.56
N HIS A 103 2.66 -11.52 -5.84
CA HIS A 103 3.35 -12.70 -6.35
C HIS A 103 3.98 -12.42 -7.72
N ASP A 104 4.95 -13.25 -8.11
CA ASP A 104 5.71 -13.12 -9.37
C ASP A 104 5.25 -14.06 -10.49
N LYS A 105 4.26 -14.91 -10.27
CA LYS A 105 3.85 -16.04 -11.13
C LYS A 105 4.86 -17.19 -11.22
N GLU A 106 5.99 -17.11 -10.52
CA GLU A 106 7.01 -18.16 -10.47
C GLU A 106 6.93 -18.99 -9.17
N GLY A 107 5.90 -18.74 -8.36
CA GLY A 107 5.66 -19.43 -7.10
C GLY A 107 6.18 -18.69 -5.88
N ASN A 108 6.70 -17.46 -6.03
CA ASN A 108 7.18 -16.66 -4.91
C ASN A 108 6.16 -15.60 -4.51
N MET A 109 6.00 -15.47 -3.20
CA MET A 109 5.34 -14.28 -2.61
C MET A 109 6.33 -13.14 -2.51
N LEU A 110 5.82 -11.92 -2.61
CA LEU A 110 6.61 -10.69 -2.50
C LEU A 110 5.94 -9.73 -1.51
N ASN A 111 6.74 -9.13 -0.64
CA ASN A 111 6.32 -8.05 0.23
C ASN A 111 6.27 -6.74 -0.57
N THR A 112 5.13 -6.08 -0.58
CA THR A 112 4.93 -4.86 -1.38
C THR A 112 4.46 -3.74 -0.47
N ASN A 113 4.88 -2.51 -0.74
CA ASN A 113 4.47 -1.35 0.04
C ASN A 113 2.95 -1.15 -0.06
N ALA A 114 2.27 -0.95 1.08
CA ALA A 114 0.81 -0.83 1.14
C ALA A 114 0.29 0.41 0.39
N ASP A 115 1.00 1.53 0.43
CA ASP A 115 0.62 2.73 -0.33
C ASP A 115 0.69 2.48 -1.84
N THR A 116 1.67 1.69 -2.28
CA THR A 116 1.78 1.24 -3.68
C THR A 116 0.60 0.35 -4.07
N ILE A 117 0.25 -0.63 -3.22
CA ILE A 117 -0.94 -1.48 -3.46
C ILE A 117 -2.20 -0.62 -3.57
N ALA A 118 -2.40 0.31 -2.65
CA ALA A 118 -3.57 1.20 -2.66
C ALA A 118 -3.61 2.06 -3.94
N GLY A 119 -2.50 2.69 -4.30
CA GLY A 119 -2.40 3.52 -5.50
C GLY A 119 -2.63 2.73 -6.80
N GLU A 120 -1.97 1.58 -6.97
CA GLU A 120 -2.12 0.75 -8.17
C GLU A 120 -3.54 0.16 -8.29
N THR A 121 -4.15 -0.22 -7.16
CA THR A 121 -5.54 -0.67 -7.11
C THR A 121 -6.50 0.46 -7.49
N ALA A 122 -6.29 1.67 -6.96
CA ALA A 122 -7.10 2.83 -7.30
C ALA A 122 -7.02 3.18 -8.79
N LYS A 123 -5.81 3.18 -9.37
CA LYS A 123 -5.60 3.40 -10.82
C LYS A 123 -6.34 2.36 -11.65
N ALA A 124 -6.24 1.08 -11.29
CA ALA A 124 -6.92 -0.01 -12.00
C ALA A 124 -8.44 0.13 -11.97
N LEU A 125 -9.00 0.56 -10.82
CA LEU A 125 -10.43 0.77 -10.66
C LEU A 125 -10.95 2.06 -11.32
N ALA A 126 -10.11 3.08 -11.49
CA ALA A 126 -10.49 4.36 -12.11
C ALA A 126 -10.97 4.23 -13.55
N THR A 127 -10.66 3.12 -14.22
CA THR A 127 -11.19 2.79 -15.55
C THR A 127 -12.67 2.42 -15.55
N SER A 128 -13.24 2.10 -14.39
CA SER A 128 -14.61 1.58 -14.26
C SER A 128 -15.46 2.30 -13.21
N PHE A 129 -14.85 3.10 -12.35
CA PHE A 129 -15.50 3.82 -11.26
C PHE A 129 -14.92 5.23 -11.10
N ASP A 130 -15.71 6.14 -10.52
CA ASP A 130 -15.19 7.36 -9.92
C ASP A 130 -14.50 7.01 -8.59
N VAL A 131 -13.17 7.02 -8.57
CA VAL A 131 -12.39 6.56 -7.41
C VAL A 131 -11.89 7.74 -6.59
N THR A 132 -12.16 7.72 -5.29
CA THR A 132 -11.45 8.53 -4.28
C THR A 132 -10.53 7.61 -3.50
N LEU A 133 -9.22 7.89 -3.50
CA LEU A 133 -8.23 7.18 -2.71
C LEU A 133 -8.03 7.91 -1.39
N VAL A 134 -8.23 7.22 -0.26
CA VAL A 134 -8.05 7.78 1.08
C VAL A 134 -6.88 7.08 1.77
N TYR A 135 -5.87 7.85 2.17
CA TYR A 135 -4.78 7.36 3.01
C TYR A 135 -5.08 7.61 4.48
N CYS A 136 -5.21 6.55 5.27
CA CYS A 136 -5.39 6.63 6.71
C CYS A 136 -4.05 6.47 7.44
N PHE A 137 -3.67 7.45 8.26
CA PHE A 137 -2.46 7.41 9.08
C PHE A 137 -2.64 8.24 10.37
N GLU A 138 -1.63 8.28 11.23
CA GLU A 138 -1.75 8.83 12.60
C GLU A 138 -1.94 10.36 12.66
N LYS A 139 -1.60 11.08 11.60
CA LYS A 139 -1.76 12.55 11.52
C LYS A 139 -3.05 12.91 10.79
N LYS A 140 -3.55 14.13 11.02
CA LYS A 140 -4.76 14.66 10.34
C LYS A 140 -4.57 14.91 8.85
N GLY A 141 -3.36 14.82 8.36
CA GLY A 141 -2.96 15.06 6.98
C GLY A 141 -1.53 15.57 6.91
N VAL A 142 -1.17 16.26 5.85
CA VAL A 142 0.13 16.91 5.73
C VAL A 142 0.11 18.21 6.55
N LEU A 143 0.98 18.29 7.53
CA LEU A 143 1.09 19.45 8.43
C LEU A 143 2.32 20.28 8.06
N ARG A 144 2.27 21.61 8.26
CA ARG A 144 3.48 22.46 8.15
C ARG A 144 4.43 22.25 9.32
N ASP A 145 3.87 22.06 10.52
CA ASP A 145 4.58 21.63 11.73
C ASP A 145 3.98 20.31 12.19
N GLU A 146 4.78 19.25 12.20
CA GLU A 146 4.33 17.89 12.56
C GLU A 146 3.83 17.78 14.01
N ASN A 147 4.14 18.76 14.86
CA ASN A 147 3.71 18.80 16.26
C ASN A 147 2.47 19.68 16.50
N ASP A 148 1.96 20.38 15.46
CA ASP A 148 0.77 21.21 15.55
C ASP A 148 -0.28 20.81 14.51
N ASP A 149 -1.31 20.13 14.97
CA ASP A 149 -2.45 19.69 14.17
C ASP A 149 -3.25 20.82 13.50
N ASN A 150 -3.08 22.07 13.95
CA ASN A 150 -3.74 23.24 13.36
C ASN A 150 -3.02 23.75 12.10
N THR A 151 -1.86 23.21 11.79
CA THR A 151 -1.06 23.58 10.62
C THR A 151 -1.34 22.70 9.38
N LEU A 152 -2.51 22.07 9.34
CA LEU A 152 -2.95 21.24 8.23
C LEU A 152 -2.91 22.02 6.91
N ILE A 153 -2.32 21.41 5.89
CA ILE A 153 -2.31 21.90 4.52
C ILE A 153 -3.50 21.28 3.80
N PRO A 154 -4.57 22.03 3.54
CA PRO A 154 -5.83 21.45 3.08
C PRO A 154 -5.79 21.01 1.61
N LEU A 155 -4.87 21.57 0.82
CA LEU A 155 -4.73 21.26 -0.60
C LEU A 155 -3.27 21.33 -1.02
N ILE A 156 -2.81 20.27 -1.66
CA ILE A 156 -1.46 20.17 -2.21
C ILE A 156 -1.56 19.86 -3.69
N ASN A 157 -1.16 20.80 -4.54
CA ASN A 157 -0.95 20.58 -5.96
C ASN A 157 0.55 20.37 -6.24
N ARG A 158 0.89 20.07 -7.50
CA ARG A 158 2.29 19.76 -7.89
C ARG A 158 3.27 20.90 -7.56
N ASN A 159 2.86 22.14 -7.77
CA ASN A 159 3.72 23.30 -7.49
C ASN A 159 3.91 23.48 -5.97
N THR A 160 2.83 23.42 -5.21
CA THR A 160 2.86 23.47 -3.75
C THR A 160 3.70 22.33 -3.16
N PHE A 161 3.58 21.12 -3.70
CA PHE A 161 4.40 19.99 -3.29
C PHE A 161 5.90 20.25 -3.48
N THR A 162 6.30 20.71 -4.67
CA THR A 162 7.70 21.04 -4.95
C THR A 162 8.25 22.11 -4.01
N GLN A 163 7.45 23.14 -3.72
CA GLN A 163 7.81 24.19 -2.76
C GLN A 163 7.98 23.63 -1.35
N LEU A 164 7.02 22.84 -0.86
CA LEU A 164 7.04 22.26 0.49
C LEU A 164 8.21 21.28 0.69
N VAL A 165 8.60 20.55 -0.35
CA VAL A 165 9.82 19.72 -0.34
C VAL A 165 11.07 20.60 -0.25
N THR A 166 11.14 21.68 -1.02
CA THR A 166 12.28 22.62 -1.00
C THR A 166 12.42 23.33 0.34
N GLU A 167 11.29 23.67 0.96
CA GLU A 167 11.22 24.28 2.30
C GLU A 167 11.52 23.27 3.44
N GLY A 168 11.67 21.96 3.11
CA GLY A 168 11.92 20.92 4.08
C GLY A 168 10.71 20.58 4.97
N ILE A 169 9.51 21.01 4.60
CA ILE A 169 8.26 20.68 5.31
C ILE A 169 7.83 19.25 4.98
N ILE A 170 7.91 18.85 3.71
CA ILE A 170 7.64 17.49 3.28
C ILE A 170 8.98 16.75 3.14
N GLN A 171 9.15 15.69 3.95
CA GLN A 171 10.39 14.93 4.02
C GLN A 171 10.14 13.41 4.11
N GLY A 172 11.20 12.63 3.94
CA GLY A 172 11.23 11.18 4.21
C GLY A 172 10.12 10.41 3.49
N GLY A 173 9.42 9.57 4.23
CA GLY A 173 8.34 8.71 3.70
C GLY A 173 7.12 9.44 3.16
N MET A 174 6.94 10.74 3.47
CA MET A 174 5.84 11.53 2.93
C MET A 174 6.04 11.87 1.44
N ILE A 175 7.29 12.02 0.99
CA ILE A 175 7.59 12.30 -0.43
C ILE A 175 7.05 11.20 -1.34
N PRO A 176 7.43 9.91 -1.19
CA PRO A 176 6.90 8.86 -2.06
C PRO A 176 5.39 8.66 -1.91
N LYS A 177 4.80 8.92 -0.74
CA LYS A 177 3.35 8.86 -0.55
C LYS A 177 2.63 9.89 -1.42
N LEU A 178 3.07 11.14 -1.42
CA LEU A 178 2.47 12.20 -2.25
C LEU A 178 2.77 12.01 -3.74
N GLU A 179 3.94 11.49 -4.10
CA GLU A 179 4.24 11.13 -5.50
C GLU A 179 3.31 10.02 -6.00
N ASN A 180 3.01 9.01 -5.18
CA ASN A 180 2.02 7.98 -5.50
C ASN A 180 0.62 8.59 -5.64
N ALA A 181 0.25 9.56 -4.79
CA ALA A 181 -1.01 10.29 -4.90
C ALA A 181 -1.12 11.02 -6.24
N PHE A 182 -0.12 11.81 -6.62
CA PHE A 182 -0.10 12.49 -7.92
C PHE A 182 -0.10 11.53 -9.10
N SER A 183 0.64 10.42 -9.00
CA SER A 183 0.61 9.37 -10.02
C SER A 183 -0.79 8.78 -10.19
N SER A 184 -1.52 8.61 -9.08
CA SER A 184 -2.89 8.09 -9.09
C SER A 184 -3.87 9.07 -9.77
N ILE A 185 -3.79 10.37 -9.44
CA ILE A 185 -4.57 11.43 -10.08
C ILE A 185 -4.30 11.46 -11.60
N ASN A 186 -3.02 11.43 -12.01
CA ASN A 186 -2.65 11.45 -13.43
C ASN A 186 -3.15 10.21 -14.20
N ALA A 187 -3.39 9.10 -13.50
CA ALA A 187 -3.94 7.87 -14.07
C ALA A 187 -5.48 7.80 -14.02
N GLY A 188 -6.16 8.87 -13.64
CA GLY A 188 -7.63 8.98 -13.68
C GLY A 188 -8.33 8.77 -12.34
N VAL A 189 -7.60 8.61 -11.22
CA VAL A 189 -8.21 8.65 -9.89
C VAL A 189 -8.73 10.08 -9.67
N LYS A 190 -10.00 10.19 -9.27
CA LYS A 190 -10.70 11.47 -9.16
C LYS A 190 -10.13 12.36 -8.07
N GLU A 191 -9.77 11.76 -6.95
CA GLU A 191 -9.33 12.47 -5.76
C GLU A 191 -8.45 11.57 -4.88
N VAL A 192 -7.49 12.18 -4.20
CA VAL A 192 -6.68 11.53 -3.15
C VAL A 192 -6.73 12.39 -1.89
N ILE A 193 -7.10 11.75 -0.77
CA ILE A 193 -7.27 12.37 0.54
C ILE A 193 -6.31 11.77 1.56
#